data_2dd25679def60b9be6527c7529e0bd0e
#
_entry.id   2dd25679def60b9be6527c7529e0bd0e
#
_cell.length_a   1.000
_cell.length_b   1.000
_cell.length_c   1.000
_cell.angle_alpha   90.00
_cell.angle_beta   90.00
_cell.angle_gamma   90.00
#
_symmetry.space_group_name_H-M   'P 1'
#
loop_
_entity.id
_entity.type
_entity.pdbx_description
1 polymer ?
#
loop_
_entity_poly.entity_id
_entity_poly.type
_entity_poly.pdbx_seq_one_letter_code
_entity_poly.pdbx_strand_id
1 'polypeptide(L)' 'MNGRLTKIFMKSRLLRIKEGIYNKSWYPEWDDKERWAAQLALNNALDILDEYEY' A
#
# COMPACT_ATOMS: atom_id res chain seq x y z
N MET A 1 -15.30 19.76 -5.25
CA MET A 1 -14.71 18.45 -5.15
C MET A 1 -15.61 17.50 -4.38
N ASN A 2 -15.79 16.32 -4.84
CA ASN A 2 -16.77 15.41 -4.25
C ASN A 2 -16.17 14.35 -3.33
N GLY A 3 -14.90 14.45 -3.08
CA GLY A 3 -14.27 13.55 -2.15
C GLY A 3 -13.93 12.16 -2.68
N ARG A 4 -14.24 11.89 -3.92
CA ARG A 4 -13.92 10.59 -4.49
C ARG A 4 -12.47 10.53 -4.91
N LEU A 5 -11.79 9.46 -4.52
CA LEU A 5 -10.41 9.26 -4.92
C LEU A 5 -10.36 8.54 -6.27
N THR A 6 -9.44 8.95 -7.12
CA THR A 6 -9.21 8.26 -8.38
C THR A 6 -8.36 7.03 -8.12
N LYS A 7 -8.33 6.12 -9.10
CA LYS A 7 -7.50 4.92 -9.02
C LYS A 7 -6.03 5.29 -8.85
N ILE A 8 -5.56 6.27 -9.61
CA ILE A 8 -4.16 6.67 -9.53
C ILE A 8 -3.84 7.19 -8.13
N PHE A 9 -4.74 7.96 -7.57
CA PHE A 9 -4.55 8.53 -6.24
C PHE A 9 -4.50 7.45 -5.18
N MET A 10 -5.43 6.49 -5.25
CA MET A 10 -5.46 5.39 -4.30
C MET A 10 -4.22 4.53 -4.42
N LYS A 11 -3.79 4.26 -5.65
CA LYS A 11 -2.59 3.47 -5.87
C LYS A 11 -1.36 4.17 -5.28
N SER A 12 -1.28 5.47 -5.47
CA SER A 12 -0.17 6.26 -4.93
C SER A 12 -0.12 6.17 -3.40
N ARG A 13 -1.28 6.23 -2.76
CA ARG A 13 -1.33 6.16 -1.30
C ARG A 13 -0.90 4.78 -0.80
N LEU A 14 -1.32 3.73 -1.49
CA LEU A 14 -0.93 2.38 -1.10
C LEU A 14 0.56 2.15 -1.30
N LEU A 15 1.10 2.68 -2.39
CA LEU A 15 2.53 2.55 -2.64
C LEU A 15 3.35 3.31 -1.61
N ARG A 16 2.84 4.42 -1.11
CA ARG A 16 3.52 5.16 -0.07
C ARG A 16 3.59 4.36 1.22
N ILE A 17 2.51 3.66 1.57
CA ILE A 17 2.52 2.79 2.73
C ILE A 17 3.53 1.67 2.54
N LYS A 18 3.54 1.07 1.36
CA LYS A 18 4.43 -0.02 1.06
C LYS A 18 5.89 0.42 1.18
N GLU A 19 6.20 1.59 0.65
CA GLU A 19 7.53 2.13 0.73
C GLU A 19 7.93 2.45 2.17
N GLY A 20 7.01 3.02 2.93
CA GLY A 20 7.28 3.33 4.32
C GLY A 20 7.59 2.09 5.15
N ILE A 21 6.89 1.00 4.89
CA ILE A 21 7.16 -0.26 5.58
C ILE A 21 8.50 -0.83 5.13
N TYR A 22 8.79 -0.75 3.84
CA TYR A 22 10.03 -1.29 3.30
C TYR A 22 11.26 -0.60 3.88
N ASN A 23 11.23 0.72 3.97
CA ASN A 23 12.39 1.48 4.41
C ASN A 23 12.41 1.72 5.92
N LYS A 24 11.49 1.07 6.66
CA LYS A 24 11.42 1.11 8.11
C LYS A 24 11.03 2.47 8.68
N SER A 25 10.51 3.36 7.85
CA SER A 25 9.95 4.62 8.34
C SER A 25 8.69 4.39 9.16
N TRP A 26 7.91 3.37 8.78
CA TRP A 26 6.69 3.00 9.47
C TRP A 26 6.96 1.70 10.23
N TYR A 27 6.48 1.63 11.44
CA TYR A 27 6.58 0.44 12.27
C TYR A 27 8.01 -0.09 12.33
N PRO A 28 8.95 0.75 12.77
CA PRO A 28 10.36 0.32 12.81
C PRO A 28 10.61 -0.86 13.73
N GLU A 29 9.67 -1.14 14.64
CA GLU A 29 9.81 -2.26 15.58
C GLU A 29 9.48 -3.59 14.92
N TRP A 30 8.90 -3.59 13.73
CA TRP A 30 8.57 -4.85 13.05
C TRP A 30 9.84 -5.51 12.55
N ASP A 31 9.88 -6.86 12.62
CA ASP A 31 11.00 -7.59 12.06
C ASP A 31 10.77 -7.83 10.56
N ASP A 32 11.74 -8.49 9.92
CA ASP A 32 11.67 -8.70 8.48
C ASP A 32 10.49 -9.57 8.09
N LYS A 33 10.15 -10.54 8.93
CA LYS A 33 9.03 -11.43 8.63
C LYS A 33 7.72 -10.66 8.64
N GLU A 34 7.55 -9.78 9.62
CA GLU A 34 6.35 -8.97 9.70
C GLU A 34 6.26 -8.02 8.51
N ARG A 35 7.37 -7.41 8.13
CA ARG A 35 7.39 -6.53 6.96
C ARG A 35 7.06 -7.28 5.69
N TRP A 36 7.59 -8.48 5.56
CA TRP A 36 7.31 -9.30 4.39
C TRP A 36 5.81 -9.63 4.29
N ALA A 37 5.20 -10.01 5.41
CA ALA A 37 3.78 -10.31 5.42
C ALA A 37 2.96 -9.08 5.04
N ALA A 38 3.34 -7.92 5.55
CA ALA A 38 2.64 -6.68 5.21
C ALA A 38 2.78 -6.35 3.74
N GLN A 39 3.96 -6.58 3.17
CA GLN A 39 4.18 -6.35 1.74
C GLN A 39 3.27 -7.24 0.89
N LEU A 40 3.12 -8.49 1.29
CA LEU A 40 2.24 -9.41 0.56
C LEU A 40 0.79 -8.93 0.62
N ALA A 41 0.35 -8.49 1.79
CA ALA A 41 -1.02 -7.98 1.93
C ALA A 41 -1.23 -6.74 1.06
N LEU A 42 -0.25 -5.85 1.02
CA LEU A 42 -0.36 -4.66 0.20
C LEU A 42 -0.33 -4.99 -1.29
N ASN A 43 0.44 -6.00 -1.67
CA ASN A 43 0.42 -6.44 -3.07
C ASN A 43 -0.95 -6.94 -3.46
N ASN A 44 -1.62 -7.68 -2.57
CA ASN A 44 -2.98 -8.13 -2.84
C ASN A 44 -3.93 -6.95 -2.98
N ALA A 45 -3.77 -5.95 -2.13
CA ALA A 45 -4.61 -4.76 -2.21
C ALA A 45 -4.39 -4.02 -3.53
N LEU A 46 -3.15 -3.95 -3.98
CA LEU A 46 -2.84 -3.30 -5.25
C LEU A 46 -3.42 -4.07 -6.42
N ASP A 47 -3.40 -5.41 -6.35
CA ASP A 47 -4.01 -6.23 -7.39
C ASP A 47 -5.51 -5.97 -7.47
N ILE A 48 -6.16 -5.88 -6.33
CA ILE A 48 -7.59 -5.59 -6.31
C ILE A 48 -7.85 -4.22 -6.92
N LEU A 49 -7.00 -3.26 -6.60
CA LEU A 49 -7.15 -1.92 -7.12
C LEU A 49 -6.99 -1.89 -8.64
N ASP A 50 -6.11 -2.76 -9.17
CA ASP A 50 -5.91 -2.81 -10.61
C ASP A 50 -7.16 -3.27 -11.35
N GLU A 51 -8.07 -3.97 -10.66
CA GLU A 51 -9.34 -4.38 -11.27
C GLU A 51 -10.37 -3.27 -11.25
N TYR A 52 -10.09 -2.19 -10.56
CA TYR A 52 -11.00 -1.05 -10.45
C TYR A 52 -10.97 -0.26 -11.76
N GLU A 53 -12.14 0.11 -12.25
CA GLU A 53 -12.23 0.69 -13.58
C GLU A 53 -12.07 2.19 -13.66
N TYR A 54 -11.93 2.84 -12.57
CA TYR A 54 -11.78 4.28 -12.59
C TYR A 54 -10.34 4.72 -12.63
#